data_efe5f65a2583d2cd036d4290191ce8e5
#
_entry.id   efe5f65a2583d2cd036d4290191ce8e5
#
_cell.length_a   1.000
_cell.length_b   1.000
_cell.length_c   1.000
_cell.angle_alpha   90.00
_cell.angle_beta   90.00
_cell.angle_gamma   90.00
#
_symmetry.space_group_name_H-M   'P 1'
#
loop_
_entity.id
_entity.type
_entity.pdbx_description
1 polymer ?
#
loop_
_entity_poly.entity_id
_entity_poly.type
_entity_poly.pdbx_seq_one_letter_code
_entity_poly.pdbx_strand_id
1 'polypeptide(L)'
;MNENQITPEQMQPDFCMTVKDNSMKPDGIHKGDKVAFVRCDYVENGQIAAVMVGDQIYLAHVWLDKSGVLQLLPSNVAYSSHFFAGDALNAVQIIGKAVEVWHILNPAGSSESTLPQNDPKGVPV
;
A
#
# COMPACT_ATOMS: atom_id res chain seq x y z
N MET A 1 4.36 24.18 20.13
CA MET A 1 3.58 23.09 19.62
C MET A 1 3.16 23.35 18.20
N ASN A 2 3.05 22.33 17.52
CA ASN A 2 2.77 22.46 16.13
C ASN A 2 1.40 21.89 15.82
N GLU A 3 0.48 22.76 15.57
CA GLU A 3 -0.88 22.32 15.30
C GLU A 3 -0.99 21.63 13.96
N ASN A 4 0.05 21.71 13.16
CA ASN A 4 0.01 21.01 11.88
C ASN A 4 0.40 19.56 11.98
N GLN A 5 0.81 19.13 13.15
CA GLN A 5 1.18 17.74 13.33
C GLN A 5 -0.05 16.92 13.65
N ILE A 6 -0.23 15.86 12.93
CA ILE A 6 -1.34 14.97 13.11
C ILE A 6 -0.80 13.64 13.62
N THR A 7 -1.25 13.24 14.79
CA THR A 7 -0.87 11.93 15.32
C THR A 7 -1.66 10.85 14.61
N PRO A 8 -1.23 9.60 14.68
CA PRO A 8 -2.01 8.52 14.09
C PRO A 8 -3.44 8.46 14.57
N GLU A 9 -3.67 8.81 15.84
CA GLU A 9 -5.03 8.78 16.36
C GLU A 9 -5.91 9.84 15.75
N GLN A 10 -5.32 10.94 15.30
CA GLN A 10 -6.06 12.04 14.71
C GLN A 10 -6.22 11.90 13.21
N MET A 11 -5.43 11.03 12.61
CA MET A 11 -5.45 10.90 11.17
C MET A 11 -6.71 10.19 10.72
N GLN A 12 -7.39 10.80 9.76
CA GLN A 12 -8.62 10.26 9.20
C GLN A 12 -8.34 9.84 7.77
N PRO A 13 -8.07 8.55 7.55
CA PRO A 13 -7.84 8.11 6.18
C PRO A 13 -9.13 8.23 5.37
N ASP A 14 -8.95 8.47 4.09
CA ASP A 14 -10.10 8.61 3.20
C ASP A 14 -10.59 7.26 2.72
N PHE A 15 -9.70 6.29 2.59
CA PHE A 15 -10.09 4.94 2.20
C PHE A 15 -8.99 3.96 2.57
N CYS A 16 -9.34 2.69 2.56
CA CYS A 16 -8.40 1.61 2.84
C CYS A 16 -8.49 0.58 1.72
N MET A 17 -7.39 -0.14 1.52
CA MET A 17 -7.37 -1.25 0.58
C MET A 17 -6.69 -2.45 1.21
N THR A 18 -7.17 -3.64 0.86
CA THR A 18 -6.50 -4.88 1.24
C THR A 18 -5.40 -5.17 0.22
N VAL A 19 -4.22 -5.47 0.73
CA VAL A 19 -3.05 -5.73 -0.10
C VAL A 19 -3.19 -7.12 -0.71
N LYS A 20 -3.06 -7.20 -2.04
CA LYS A 20 -3.37 -8.43 -2.77
C LYS A 20 -2.15 -9.26 -3.11
N ASP A 21 -0.95 -8.74 -2.91
CA ASP A 21 0.27 -9.49 -3.19
C ASP A 21 1.40 -9.01 -2.32
N ASN A 22 2.60 -9.53 -2.55
CA ASN A 22 3.77 -9.22 -1.74
C ASN A 22 4.72 -8.27 -2.45
N SER A 23 4.23 -7.48 -3.39
CA SER A 23 5.09 -6.57 -4.14
C SER A 23 5.76 -5.51 -3.28
N MET A 24 5.20 -5.21 -2.11
CA MET A 24 5.75 -4.21 -1.21
C MET A 24 6.22 -4.83 0.11
N LYS A 25 6.50 -6.13 0.10
CA LYS A 25 6.90 -6.83 1.31
C LYS A 25 8.16 -6.27 1.97
N PRO A 26 9.21 -5.89 1.23
CA PRO A 26 10.38 -5.28 1.87
C PRO A 26 10.08 -4.00 2.62
N ASP A 27 8.98 -3.32 2.30
CA ASP A 27 8.54 -2.15 3.05
C ASP A 27 7.65 -2.52 4.23
N GLY A 28 7.49 -3.81 4.51
CA GLY A 28 6.66 -4.23 5.61
C GLY A 28 5.18 -4.33 5.28
N ILE A 29 4.83 -4.33 4.01
CA ILE A 29 3.45 -4.41 3.56
C ILE A 29 3.23 -5.76 2.91
N HIS A 30 2.46 -6.62 3.56
CA HIS A 30 2.30 -8.01 3.16
C HIS A 30 0.91 -8.26 2.60
N LYS A 31 0.84 -9.29 1.77
CA LYS A 31 -0.47 -9.74 1.29
C LYS A 31 -1.41 -9.95 2.46
N GLY A 32 -2.61 -9.41 2.36
CA GLY A 32 -3.61 -9.52 3.41
C GLY A 32 -3.64 -8.34 4.36
N ASP A 33 -2.59 -7.54 4.39
CA ASP A 33 -2.60 -6.33 5.22
C ASP A 33 -3.59 -5.33 4.67
N LYS A 34 -3.96 -4.37 5.50
CA LYS A 34 -4.74 -3.22 5.06
C LYS A 34 -3.86 -2.00 5.05
N VAL A 35 -4.01 -1.20 4.02
CA VAL A 35 -3.29 0.06 3.90
C VAL A 35 -4.33 1.17 3.86
N ALA A 36 -4.09 2.19 4.68
CA ALA A 36 -4.94 3.36 4.74
C ALA A 36 -4.32 4.47 3.89
N PHE A 37 -5.17 5.19 3.17
CA PHE A 37 -4.76 6.21 2.24
C PHE A 37 -5.46 7.53 2.51
N VAL A 38 -4.73 8.60 2.23
CA VAL A 38 -5.32 9.93 2.12
C VAL A 38 -5.44 10.24 0.64
N ARG A 39 -6.64 10.64 0.22
CA ARG A 39 -6.92 10.90 -1.20
C ARG A 39 -6.08 12.06 -1.70
N CYS A 40 -5.46 11.87 -2.84
CA CYS A 40 -4.66 12.91 -3.47
C CYS A 40 -4.46 12.56 -4.93
N ASP A 41 -4.03 13.54 -5.72
CA ASP A 41 -3.71 13.31 -7.12
C ASP A 41 -2.22 13.55 -7.39
N TYR A 42 -1.43 13.74 -6.34
CA TYR A 42 -0.01 14.00 -6.45
C TYR A 42 0.71 13.44 -5.22
N VAL A 43 1.87 12.85 -5.42
CA VAL A 43 2.76 12.44 -4.33
C VAL A 43 4.17 12.86 -4.70
N GLU A 44 5.01 12.98 -3.68
CA GLU A 44 6.42 13.25 -3.90
C GLU A 44 7.15 11.99 -4.30
N ASN A 45 8.24 12.17 -5.03
CA ASN A 45 9.02 11.03 -5.50
C ASN A 45 9.43 10.14 -4.34
N GLY A 46 9.23 8.84 -4.53
CA GLY A 46 9.58 7.85 -3.54
C GLY A 46 8.46 7.48 -2.58
N GLN A 47 7.38 8.24 -2.56
CA GLN A 47 6.27 7.92 -1.67
C GLN A 47 5.47 6.74 -2.20
N ILE A 48 4.82 6.03 -1.28
CA ILE A 48 3.98 4.89 -1.62
C ILE A 48 2.56 5.39 -1.86
N ALA A 49 2.00 5.00 -2.98
CA ALA A 49 0.68 5.47 -3.37
C ALA A 49 -0.15 4.34 -3.98
N ALA A 50 -1.45 4.53 -3.94
CA ALA A 50 -2.37 3.74 -4.75
C ALA A 50 -2.51 4.45 -6.08
N VAL A 51 -2.25 3.75 -7.16
CA VAL A 51 -2.23 4.31 -8.51
C VAL A 51 -3.13 3.48 -9.39
N MET A 52 -4.09 4.13 -10.03
CA MET A 52 -4.97 3.45 -10.95
C MET A 52 -4.38 3.54 -12.36
N VAL A 53 -4.27 2.40 -13.00
CA VAL A 53 -3.82 2.32 -14.39
C VAL A 53 -4.91 1.57 -15.15
N GLY A 54 -5.68 2.31 -15.95
CA GLY A 54 -6.85 1.72 -16.55
C GLY A 54 -7.84 1.31 -15.46
N ASP A 55 -8.14 0.02 -15.40
CA ASP A 55 -9.04 -0.51 -14.38
C ASP A 55 -8.30 -1.29 -13.28
N GLN A 56 -6.98 -1.18 -13.23
CA GLN A 56 -6.16 -1.86 -12.22
C GLN A 56 -5.64 -0.84 -11.22
N ILE A 57 -5.50 -1.26 -9.96
CA ILE A 57 -4.91 -0.41 -8.94
C ILE A 57 -3.63 -1.06 -8.45
N TYR A 58 -2.55 -0.27 -8.47
CA TYR A 58 -1.25 -0.70 -8.00
C TYR A 58 -0.87 0.03 -6.72
N LEU A 59 -0.20 -0.67 -5.84
CA LEU A 59 0.44 -0.08 -4.67
C LEU A 59 1.93 -0.11 -4.93
N ALA A 60 2.56 1.06 -4.97
CA ALA A 60 3.97 1.13 -5.37
C ALA A 60 4.58 2.46 -4.95
N HIS A 61 5.91 2.51 -4.96
CA HIS A 61 6.62 3.77 -4.89
C HIS A 61 6.46 4.48 -6.22
N VAL A 62 6.18 5.77 -6.17
CA VAL A 62 5.93 6.56 -7.37
C VAL A 62 7.11 7.49 -7.60
N TRP A 63 7.64 7.49 -8.81
CA TRP A 63 8.73 8.36 -9.23
C TRP A 63 8.39 8.99 -10.56
N LEU A 64 8.57 10.30 -10.65
CA LEU A 64 8.46 11.01 -11.91
C LEU A 64 9.82 11.63 -12.19
N ASP A 65 10.49 11.18 -13.26
CA ASP A 65 11.80 11.68 -13.55
C ASP A 65 11.71 12.97 -14.37
N LYS A 66 12.89 13.57 -14.62
CA LYS A 66 12.92 14.86 -15.29
C LYS A 66 12.50 14.78 -16.74
N SER A 67 12.57 13.60 -17.33
CA SER A 67 12.16 13.44 -18.73
C SER A 67 10.67 13.18 -18.89
N GLY A 68 9.96 13.10 -17.77
CA GLY A 68 8.51 12.92 -17.81
C GLY A 68 8.07 11.46 -17.77
N VAL A 69 8.96 10.54 -17.43
CA VAL A 69 8.60 9.14 -17.28
C VAL A 69 8.14 8.90 -15.86
N LEU A 70 6.93 8.38 -15.73
CA LEU A 70 6.37 8.00 -14.44
C LEU A 70 6.70 6.54 -14.17
N GLN A 71 7.24 6.25 -13.00
CA GLN A 71 7.67 4.91 -12.64
C GLN A 71 6.91 4.46 -11.42
N LEU A 72 6.37 3.25 -11.49
CA LEU A 72 5.74 2.60 -10.37
C LEU A 72 6.65 1.45 -9.97
N LEU A 73 7.29 1.57 -8.82
CA LEU A 73 8.35 0.66 -8.42
C LEU A 73 7.93 -0.15 -7.21
N PRO A 74 7.76 -1.45 -7.35
CA PRO A 74 7.57 -2.31 -6.18
C PRO A 74 8.89 -2.40 -5.42
N SER A 75 8.83 -2.59 -4.12
CA SER A 75 10.06 -2.80 -3.36
C SER A 75 10.55 -4.23 -3.44
N ASN A 76 9.70 -5.16 -3.84
CA ASN A 76 10.07 -6.57 -3.98
C ASN A 76 10.58 -6.81 -5.40
N VAL A 77 11.84 -7.22 -5.51
CA VAL A 77 12.47 -7.38 -6.82
C VAL A 77 11.87 -8.51 -7.64
N ALA A 78 11.07 -9.39 -7.03
CA ALA A 78 10.40 -10.45 -7.77
C ALA A 78 9.22 -9.93 -8.60
N TYR A 79 8.83 -8.67 -8.39
CA TYR A 79 7.71 -8.06 -9.11
C TYR A 79 8.20 -7.02 -10.09
N SER A 80 7.44 -6.84 -11.18
CA SER A 80 7.84 -5.95 -12.25
C SER A 80 7.56 -4.50 -11.92
N SER A 81 8.46 -3.63 -12.36
CA SER A 81 8.21 -2.19 -12.35
C SER A 81 7.42 -1.81 -13.59
N HIS A 82 6.73 -0.69 -13.50
CA HIS A 82 5.93 -0.17 -14.60
C HIS A 82 6.36 1.23 -14.94
N PHE A 83 6.45 1.54 -16.23
CA PHE A 83 6.90 2.84 -16.71
C PHE A 83 5.88 3.39 -17.69
N PHE A 84 5.58 4.68 -17.55
CA PHE A 84 4.58 5.35 -18.40
C PHE A 84 5.13 6.69 -18.87
N ALA A 85 4.96 6.98 -20.14
CA ALA A 85 5.42 8.23 -20.73
C ALA A 85 4.47 8.61 -21.86
N GLY A 86 4.44 9.91 -22.18
CA GLY A 86 3.64 10.40 -23.30
C GLY A 86 2.17 10.11 -23.11
N ASP A 87 1.53 9.60 -24.14
CA ASP A 87 0.10 9.34 -24.09
C ASP A 87 -0.29 8.29 -23.08
N ALA A 88 0.63 7.40 -22.71
CA ALA A 88 0.34 6.38 -21.74
C ALA A 88 0.01 6.98 -20.37
N LEU A 89 0.49 8.19 -20.10
CA LEU A 89 0.18 8.86 -18.83
C LEU A 89 -1.31 9.16 -18.68
N ASN A 90 -2.03 9.22 -19.77
CA ASN A 90 -3.48 9.51 -19.71
C ASN A 90 -4.26 8.39 -19.05
N ALA A 91 -3.69 7.19 -18.96
CA ALA A 91 -4.35 6.06 -18.32
C ALA A 91 -3.97 5.92 -16.86
N VAL A 92 -3.13 6.81 -16.33
CA VAL A 92 -2.57 6.68 -14.99
C VAL A 92 -3.14 7.78 -14.10
N GLN A 93 -3.59 7.39 -12.91
CA GLN A 93 -4.12 8.36 -11.97
C GLN A 93 -3.70 7.96 -10.56
N ILE A 94 -3.03 8.87 -9.86
CA ILE A 94 -2.75 8.69 -8.44
C ILE A 94 -4.05 8.94 -7.69
N ILE A 95 -4.45 8.02 -6.83
CA ILE A 95 -5.70 8.13 -6.12
C ILE A 95 -5.53 8.32 -4.62
N GLY A 96 -4.37 8.00 -4.07
CA GLY A 96 -4.14 8.24 -2.65
C GLY A 96 -2.72 7.96 -2.25
N LYS A 97 -2.30 8.64 -1.19
CA LYS A 97 -0.99 8.42 -0.59
C LYS A 97 -1.16 7.49 0.60
N ALA A 98 -0.30 6.46 0.69
CA ALA A 98 -0.34 5.53 1.80
C ALA A 98 0.15 6.23 3.06
N VAL A 99 -0.61 6.10 4.14
CA VAL A 99 -0.26 6.77 5.40
C VAL A 99 -0.14 5.79 6.55
N GLU A 100 -0.69 4.58 6.43
CA GLU A 100 -0.64 3.64 7.53
C GLU A 100 -0.86 2.23 7.02
N VAL A 101 -0.24 1.26 7.69
CA VAL A 101 -0.40 -0.16 7.35
C VAL A 101 -0.90 -0.88 8.60
N TRP A 102 -1.91 -1.71 8.43
CA TRP A 102 -2.44 -2.54 9.49
C TRP A 102 -2.22 -4.00 9.14
N HIS A 103 -1.55 -4.73 10.04
CA HIS A 103 -1.32 -6.15 9.86
C HIS A 103 -2.47 -6.92 10.50
N ILE A 104 -2.98 -7.89 9.75
CA ILE A 104 -4.11 -8.69 10.22
C ILE A 104 -3.55 -9.99 10.77
N LEU A 105 -3.74 -10.22 12.06
CA LEU A 105 -3.22 -11.42 12.70
C LEU A 105 -4.05 -12.65 12.35
N ASN A 106 -5.34 -12.45 12.15
CA ASN A 106 -6.24 -13.54 11.78
C ASN A 106 -6.99 -13.15 10.54
N PRO A 107 -6.36 -13.27 9.37
CA PRO A 107 -7.04 -12.88 8.15
C PRO A 107 -8.33 -13.67 7.97
N ALA A 108 -9.30 -13.02 7.39
CA ALA A 108 -10.57 -13.67 7.11
C ALA A 108 -10.30 -14.95 6.32
N GLY A 109 -10.95 -16.02 6.72
CA GLY A 109 -10.80 -17.28 6.05
C GLY A 109 -9.64 -18.12 6.52
N SER A 110 -8.81 -17.61 7.42
CA SER A 110 -7.71 -18.39 7.93
C SER A 110 -8.12 -18.93 9.26
N SER A 111 -8.93 -19.60 9.42
CA SER A 111 -9.29 -20.12 10.70
C SER A 111 -8.42 -21.29 11.10
N GLU A 112 -8.20 -21.35 10.95
CA GLU A 112 -7.58 -21.94 11.27
C GLU A 112 -6.76 -22.01 11.88
N SER A 113 -7.03 -22.13 11.92
CA SER A 113 -6.36 -22.02 12.52
C SER A 113 -5.95 -22.33 13.24
N THR A 114 -6.02 -22.88 13.32
CA THR A 114 -5.74 -22.95 13.99
C THR A 114 -5.10 -23.04 14.76
N LEU A 115 -5.26 -23.39 15.21
CA LEU A 115 -4.80 -23.22 16.04
C LEU A 115 -4.47 -23.41 16.74
N PRO A 116 -4.41 -23.62 17.07
CA PRO A 116 -4.07 -23.52 17.93
C PRO A 116 -3.69 -23.44 18.41
N GLN A 117 -3.92 -23.57 18.29
CA GLN A 117 -3.66 -23.08 18.85
C GLN A 117 -3.22 -22.87 19.43
N ASN A 118 -3.53 -23.44 19.66
CA ASN A 118 -3.28 -22.98 20.42
C ASN A 118 -2.98 -22.99 20.92
N ASP A 119 -3.16 -23.42 21.14
CA ASP A 119 -3.11 -23.17 21.83
C ASP A 119 -2.83 -23.08 22.40
N PRO A 120 -2.92 -23.57 22.65
CA PRO A 120 -2.90 -23.20 23.37
C PRO A 120 -2.57 -23.10 23.77
N LYS A 121 -2.57 -23.55 23.96
CA LYS A 121 -2.40 -23.06 24.35
C LYS A 121 -1.97 -22.55 24.55
N GLY A 122 -2.09 -22.89 24.28
CA GLY A 122 -1.97 -22.06 24.61
C GLY A 122 -1.61 -21.73 24.56
N VAL A 123 -1.75 -22.04 24.69
CA VAL A 123 -1.62 -21.39 24.80
C VAL A 123 -1.49 -21.06 24.72
N PRO A 124 -1.58 -21.30 24.90
CA PRO A 124 -1.71 -20.71 24.94
C PRO A 124 -1.55 -20.33 24.93
N VAL A 125 -1.60 -20.52 25.06
CA VAL A 125 -1.78 -19.73 24.94
C VAL A 125 -1.75 -19.47 24.82
#